data_e0549060fcb2145c8caa2df8f7f39c91
#
_entry.id   e0549060fcb2145c8caa2df8f7f39c91
#
_cell.length_a   1.000
_cell.length_b   1.000
_cell.length_c   1.000
_cell.angle_alpha   90.00
_cell.angle_beta   90.00
_cell.angle_gamma   90.00
#
_symmetry.space_group_name_H-M   'P 1'
#
loop_
_entity.id
_entity.type
_entity.pdbx_description
1 polymer ?
#
loop_
_entity_poly.entity_id
_entity_poly.type
_entity_poly.pdbx_seq_one_letter_code
_entity_poly.pdbx_strand_id
1 'polypeptide(L)'
;GAGTRMAAMIERIFDNLKPGLPAERFNWSIQSGTALHMPVPHGVRGGSRFGDGGVAAKAAIRIERQTLHRMPVSGDILFTIRIHLDPFSALAMRPDRAILAPALARQLAGLDEAQIAYKGLLADRAQLLETLAAMASSGV
;
A
#
# COMPACT_ATOMS: atom_id res chain seq x y z
N GLY A 1 -16.21 -21.11 -7.24
CA GLY A 1 -15.76 -20.04 -7.50
C GLY A 1 -14.35 -19.52 -7.19
N ALA A 2 -14.17 -18.21 -7.29
CA ALA A 2 -12.90 -17.55 -7.10
C ALA A 2 -12.31 -17.73 -5.68
N GLY A 3 -13.16 -17.86 -4.66
CA GLY A 3 -12.73 -18.05 -3.28
C GLY A 3 -12.02 -19.38 -3.02
N THR A 4 -12.37 -20.44 -3.73
CA THR A 4 -11.75 -21.77 -3.57
C THR A 4 -10.35 -21.83 -4.16
N ARG A 5 -10.06 -21.12 -5.23
CA ARG A 5 -8.72 -21.06 -5.83
C ARG A 5 -7.73 -20.27 -4.95
N MET A 6 -8.20 -19.17 -4.36
CA MET A 6 -7.38 -18.37 -3.45
C MET A 6 -7.07 -19.13 -2.16
N ALA A 7 -8.06 -19.82 -1.58
CA ALA A 7 -7.86 -20.65 -0.40
C ALA A 7 -6.84 -21.77 -0.66
N ALA A 8 -6.97 -22.48 -1.79
CA ALA A 8 -6.01 -23.53 -2.16
C ALA A 8 -4.60 -23.00 -2.40
N MET A 9 -4.47 -21.78 -2.93
CA MET A 9 -3.16 -21.14 -3.11
C MET A 9 -2.54 -20.76 -1.78
N ILE A 10 -3.33 -20.23 -0.85
CA ILE A 10 -2.88 -19.85 0.50
C ILE A 10 -2.45 -21.11 1.26
N GLU A 11 -3.24 -22.20 1.21
CA GLU A 11 -2.87 -23.48 1.81
C GLU A 11 -1.54 -24.00 1.28
N ARG A 12 -1.32 -23.97 -0.03
CA ARG A 12 -0.02 -24.38 -0.62
C ARG A 12 1.14 -23.52 -0.13
N ILE A 13 0.94 -22.22 0.03
CA ILE A 13 1.97 -21.32 0.57
C ILE A 13 2.30 -21.73 2.00
N PHE A 14 1.29 -21.99 2.84
CA PHE A 14 1.50 -22.40 4.22
C PHE A 14 2.16 -23.79 4.34
N ASP A 15 1.75 -24.74 3.52
CA ASP A 15 2.32 -26.11 3.53
C ASP A 15 3.78 -26.13 3.06
N ASN A 16 4.18 -25.18 2.20
CA ASN A 16 5.54 -25.08 1.70
C ASN A 16 6.46 -24.20 2.54
N LEU A 17 5.94 -23.54 3.58
CA LEU A 17 6.75 -22.77 4.51
C LEU A 17 7.64 -23.68 5.34
N LYS A 18 8.95 -23.48 5.24
CA LYS A 18 9.95 -24.20 6.02
C LYS A 18 10.42 -23.38 7.21
N PRO A 19 10.67 -23.98 8.39
CA PRO A 19 11.30 -23.28 9.50
C PRO A 19 12.62 -22.62 9.08
N GLY A 20 12.82 -21.37 9.48
CA GLY A 20 14.02 -20.61 9.12
C GLY A 20 14.05 -20.00 7.72
N LEU A 21 13.04 -20.29 6.88
CA LEU A 21 12.86 -19.69 5.55
C LEU A 21 11.52 -18.96 5.48
N PRO A 22 11.46 -17.68 5.90
CA PRO A 22 10.22 -16.92 5.88
C PRO A 22 9.80 -16.59 4.46
N ALA A 23 8.48 -16.57 4.20
CA ALA A 23 7.90 -15.93 3.03
C ALA A 23 7.69 -14.45 3.33
N GLU A 24 8.03 -13.60 2.39
CA GLU A 24 7.93 -12.14 2.51
C GLU A 24 7.20 -11.57 1.31
N ARG A 25 6.34 -10.60 1.56
CA ARG A 25 5.75 -9.78 0.51
C ARG A 25 5.59 -8.34 0.97
N PHE A 26 5.52 -7.44 0.02
CA PHE A 26 5.21 -6.03 0.26
C PHE A 26 3.82 -5.71 -0.28
N ASN A 27 3.08 -4.93 0.48
CA ASN A 27 1.86 -4.29 0.02
C ASN A 27 1.99 -2.78 0.24
N TRP A 28 1.31 -2.00 -0.59
CA TRP A 28 1.31 -0.55 -0.46
C TRP A 28 -0.10 0.02 -0.61
N SER A 29 -0.31 1.13 0.03
CA SER A 29 -1.52 1.92 -0.12
C SER A 29 -1.21 3.40 0.11
N ILE A 30 -2.17 4.25 -0.16
CA ILE A 30 -2.09 5.68 0.14
C ILE A 30 -3.25 6.01 1.07
N GLN A 31 -2.94 6.68 2.17
CA GLN A 31 -3.92 7.09 3.17
C GLN A 31 -3.88 8.60 3.41
N SER A 32 -4.92 9.12 4.03
CA SER A 32 -4.95 10.49 4.53
C SER A 32 -4.39 10.54 5.94
N GLY A 33 -3.32 11.30 6.11
CA GLY A 33 -2.63 11.41 7.40
C GLY A 33 -1.68 10.23 7.70
N THR A 34 -1.00 10.32 8.82
CA THR A 34 0.06 9.39 9.23
C THR A 34 -0.32 8.51 10.43
N ALA A 35 -1.60 8.42 10.79
CA ALA A 35 -2.05 7.53 11.84
C ALA A 35 -1.90 6.06 11.42
N LEU A 36 -1.31 5.24 12.28
CA LEU A 36 -1.14 3.81 12.02
C LEU A 36 -2.47 3.07 12.02
N HIS A 37 -3.37 3.45 12.92
CA HIS A 37 -4.71 2.90 12.99
C HIS A 37 -5.70 3.89 12.37
N MET A 38 -6.22 3.52 11.22
CA MET A 38 -7.26 4.26 10.52
C MET A 38 -8.51 3.38 10.46
N PRO A 39 -9.43 3.49 11.42
CA PRO A 39 -10.71 2.82 11.27
C PRO A 39 -11.40 3.41 10.04
N VAL A 40 -11.55 2.59 9.00
CA VAL A 40 -12.35 2.99 7.83
C VAL A 40 -13.80 2.98 8.28
N PRO A 41 -14.50 4.11 8.27
CA PRO A 41 -15.93 4.11 8.56
C PRO A 41 -16.62 3.19 7.54
N HIS A 42 -17.28 2.15 8.02
CA HIS A 42 -18.13 1.33 7.18
C HIS A 42 -19.21 2.24 6.59
N GLY A 43 -19.15 2.48 5.28
CA GLY A 43 -20.19 3.27 4.58
C GLY A 43 -19.70 4.39 3.68
N VAL A 44 -18.44 4.84 3.76
CA VAL A 44 -17.91 5.83 2.82
C VAL A 44 -17.34 5.12 1.61
N ARG A 45 -18.21 4.66 0.72
CA ARG A 45 -17.80 4.12 -0.58
C ARG A 45 -17.88 5.25 -1.61
N GLY A 46 -16.75 5.56 -2.24
CA GLY A 46 -16.68 6.34 -3.47
C GLY A 46 -16.34 7.83 -3.34
N GLY A 47 -16.13 8.37 -2.12
CA GLY A 47 -15.72 9.75 -1.92
C GLY A 47 -14.21 9.95 -1.81
N SER A 48 -13.74 11.19 -1.99
CA SER A 48 -12.36 11.57 -1.72
C SER A 48 -12.00 11.36 -0.25
N ARG A 49 -10.83 10.79 0.00
CA ARG A 49 -10.29 10.58 1.34
C ARG A 49 -9.56 11.78 1.90
N PHE A 50 -9.25 12.76 1.07
CA PHE A 50 -8.35 13.87 1.42
C PHE A 50 -9.09 15.18 1.73
N GLY A 51 -10.39 15.29 1.39
CA GLY A 51 -11.20 16.45 1.69
C GLY A 51 -10.62 17.76 1.15
N ASP A 52 -11.00 18.87 1.77
CA ASP A 52 -10.64 20.21 1.30
C ASP A 52 -9.15 20.58 1.43
N GLY A 53 -8.39 19.84 2.24
CA GLY A 53 -6.95 20.08 2.41
C GLY A 53 -6.08 19.54 1.28
N GLY A 54 -6.66 18.74 0.38
CA GLY A 54 -6.00 18.22 -0.80
C GLY A 54 -5.00 17.09 -0.54
N VAL A 55 -4.66 16.41 -1.61
CA VAL A 55 -3.73 15.26 -1.62
C VAL A 55 -2.32 15.65 -1.18
N ALA A 56 -1.80 16.78 -1.70
CA ALA A 56 -0.42 17.18 -1.44
C ALA A 56 -0.12 17.39 0.06
N ALA A 57 -1.10 17.91 0.81
CA ALA A 57 -0.94 18.20 2.24
C ALA A 57 -1.19 17.00 3.14
N LYS A 58 -2.02 16.05 2.72
CA LYS A 58 -2.53 14.99 3.60
C LYS A 58 -2.12 13.58 3.19
N ALA A 59 -1.74 13.34 1.95
CA ALA A 59 -1.42 12.00 1.49
C ALA A 59 -0.16 11.46 2.15
N ALA A 60 -0.22 10.20 2.54
CA ALA A 60 0.92 9.43 3.03
C ALA A 60 0.97 8.07 2.34
N ILE A 61 2.17 7.64 1.99
CA ILE A 61 2.41 6.29 1.48
C ILE A 61 2.50 5.36 2.68
N ARG A 62 1.72 4.28 2.63
CA ARG A 62 1.78 3.20 3.58
C ARG A 62 2.36 1.96 2.90
N ILE A 63 3.48 1.49 3.39
CA ILE A 63 4.11 0.25 2.93
C ILE A 63 4.05 -0.76 4.05
N GLU A 64 3.52 -1.93 3.74
CA GLU A 64 3.44 -3.05 4.66
C GLU A 64 4.40 -4.15 4.21
N ARG A 65 5.38 -4.44 5.05
CA ARG A 65 6.19 -5.64 4.93
C ARG A 65 5.50 -6.76 5.70
N GLN A 66 4.99 -7.74 4.99
CA GLN A 66 4.28 -8.88 5.56
C GLN A 66 5.19 -10.10 5.49
N THR A 67 5.32 -10.80 6.60
CA THR A 67 6.14 -12.02 6.66
C THR A 67 5.37 -13.17 7.28
N LEU A 68 5.65 -14.37 6.81
CA LEU A 68 5.15 -15.63 7.34
C LEU A 68 6.32 -16.49 7.79
N HIS A 69 6.31 -16.92 9.04
CA HIS A 69 7.32 -17.79 9.62
C HIS A 69 6.68 -19.04 10.19
N ARG A 70 7.20 -20.21 9.82
CA ARG A 70 6.84 -21.44 10.50
C ARG A 70 7.74 -21.63 11.71
N MET A 71 7.14 -21.75 12.87
CA MET A 71 7.87 -22.00 14.11
C MET A 71 8.42 -23.44 14.14
N PRO A 72 9.71 -23.63 14.47
CA PRO A 72 10.37 -24.94 14.30
C PRO A 72 9.88 -26.00 15.30
N VAL A 73 9.40 -25.60 16.48
CA VAL A 73 8.97 -26.55 17.53
C VAL A 73 7.47 -26.86 17.43
N SER A 74 6.62 -25.83 17.40
CA SER A 74 5.17 -25.98 17.40
C SER A 74 4.58 -26.25 16.00
N GLY A 75 5.30 -25.86 14.94
CA GLY A 75 4.77 -25.85 13.58
C GLY A 75 3.76 -24.74 13.29
N ASP A 76 3.46 -23.90 14.27
CA ASP A 76 2.60 -22.74 14.10
C ASP A 76 3.19 -21.74 13.09
N ILE A 77 2.30 -20.98 12.44
CA ILE A 77 2.70 -19.94 11.52
C ILE A 77 2.53 -18.59 12.19
N LEU A 78 3.64 -17.85 12.30
CA LEU A 78 3.66 -16.47 12.76
C LEU A 78 3.52 -15.55 11.56
N PHE A 79 2.48 -14.74 11.56
CA PHE A 79 2.28 -13.66 10.59
C PHE A 79 2.68 -12.33 11.22
N THR A 80 3.60 -11.62 10.58
CA THR A 80 4.03 -10.30 11.03
C THR A 80 3.77 -9.26 9.96
N ILE A 81 3.39 -8.06 10.40
CA ILE A 81 3.25 -6.89 9.54
C ILE A 81 4.08 -5.75 10.12
N ARG A 82 5.02 -5.26 9.34
CA ARG A 82 5.75 -4.05 9.65
C ARG A 82 5.24 -2.93 8.74
N ILE A 83 4.79 -1.84 9.34
CA ILE A 83 4.20 -0.71 8.65
C ILE A 83 5.21 0.44 8.61
N HIS A 84 5.43 0.97 7.40
CA HIS A 84 6.17 2.20 7.15
C HIS A 84 5.20 3.23 6.60
N LEU A 85 5.19 4.42 7.18
CA LEU A 85 4.33 5.53 6.78
C LEU A 85 5.19 6.75 6.49
N ASP A 86 5.17 7.20 5.24
CA ASP A 86 5.87 8.39 4.80
C ASP A 86 4.88 9.39 4.18
N PRO A 87 4.73 10.60 4.75
CA PRO A 87 3.90 11.61 4.12
C PRO A 87 4.49 12.04 2.77
N PHE A 88 3.64 12.48 1.86
CA PHE A 88 4.08 13.00 0.56
C PHE A 88 5.05 14.17 0.71
N SER A 89 4.91 14.97 1.75
CA SER A 89 5.87 16.03 2.07
C SER A 89 7.29 15.51 2.31
N ALA A 90 7.44 14.35 2.94
CA ALA A 90 8.73 13.71 3.13
C ALA A 90 9.29 13.16 1.80
N LEU A 91 8.43 12.57 0.97
CA LEU A 91 8.83 12.13 -0.38
C LEU A 91 9.32 13.30 -1.23
N ALA A 92 8.64 14.45 -1.16
CA ALA A 92 9.00 15.65 -1.89
C ALA A 92 10.39 16.21 -1.51
N MET A 93 10.84 15.93 -0.30
CA MET A 93 12.15 16.39 0.20
C MET A 93 13.29 15.42 -0.09
N ARG A 94 13.01 14.23 -0.62
CA ARG A 94 14.04 13.24 -0.91
C ARG A 94 14.87 13.64 -2.15
N PRO A 95 16.19 13.42 -2.13
CA PRO A 95 17.03 13.68 -3.29
C PRO A 95 16.70 12.81 -4.51
N ASP A 96 16.15 11.62 -4.28
CA ASP A 96 15.73 10.66 -5.31
C ASP A 96 14.24 10.75 -5.69
N ARG A 97 13.55 11.84 -5.30
CA ARG A 97 12.11 12.03 -5.61
C ARG A 97 11.79 11.98 -7.11
N ALA A 98 12.72 12.45 -7.96
CA ALA A 98 12.58 12.43 -9.41
C ALA A 98 12.52 10.99 -9.99
N ILE A 99 12.95 10.00 -9.23
CA ILE A 99 12.86 8.57 -9.57
C ILE A 99 11.66 7.93 -8.89
N LEU A 100 11.48 8.23 -7.60
CA LEU A 100 10.45 7.58 -6.78
C LEU A 100 9.03 8.04 -7.12
N ALA A 101 8.82 9.34 -7.33
CA ALA A 101 7.50 9.86 -7.63
C ALA A 101 6.93 9.32 -8.97
N PRO A 102 7.69 9.31 -10.08
CA PRO A 102 7.21 8.66 -11.30
C PRO A 102 7.02 7.15 -11.17
N ALA A 103 7.84 6.46 -10.37
CA ALA A 103 7.66 5.03 -10.14
C ALA A 103 6.34 4.74 -9.41
N LEU A 104 6.02 5.49 -8.36
CA LEU A 104 4.74 5.38 -7.67
C LEU A 104 3.56 5.75 -8.57
N ALA A 105 3.71 6.79 -9.38
CA ALA A 105 2.69 7.19 -10.36
C ALA A 105 2.40 6.08 -11.36
N ARG A 106 3.41 5.40 -11.88
CA ARG A 106 3.23 4.23 -12.77
C ARG A 106 2.49 3.10 -12.09
N GLN A 107 2.82 2.79 -10.84
CA GLN A 107 2.12 1.77 -10.07
C GLN A 107 0.65 2.13 -9.88
N LEU A 108 0.36 3.37 -9.52
CA LEU A 108 -1.00 3.86 -9.33
C LEU A 108 -1.81 3.87 -10.64
N ALA A 109 -1.21 4.31 -11.73
CA ALA A 109 -1.84 4.33 -13.05
C ALA A 109 -2.10 2.92 -13.59
N GLY A 110 -1.26 1.95 -13.24
CA GLY A 110 -1.38 0.56 -13.66
C GLY A 110 -2.38 -0.29 -12.89
N LEU A 111 -2.99 0.23 -11.82
CA LEU A 111 -4.03 -0.48 -11.09
C LEU A 111 -5.29 -0.62 -11.93
N ASP A 112 -5.86 -1.83 -11.99
CA ASP A 112 -7.16 -2.06 -12.61
C ASP A 112 -8.31 -1.55 -11.70
N GLU A 113 -9.54 -1.60 -12.22
CA GLU A 113 -10.72 -1.11 -11.48
C GLU A 113 -10.90 -1.80 -10.12
N ALA A 114 -10.70 -3.11 -10.07
CA ALA A 114 -10.86 -3.87 -8.84
C ALA A 114 -9.77 -3.50 -7.82
N GLN A 115 -8.54 -3.37 -8.27
CA GLN A 115 -7.40 -3.00 -7.43
C GLN A 115 -7.53 -1.57 -6.88
N ILE A 116 -7.88 -0.61 -7.73
CA ILE A 116 -8.03 0.78 -7.30
C ILE A 116 -9.22 0.96 -6.34
N ALA A 117 -10.31 0.25 -6.59
CA ALA A 117 -11.48 0.25 -5.70
C ALA A 117 -11.16 -0.40 -4.35
N TYR A 118 -10.43 -1.53 -4.35
CA TYR A 118 -9.98 -2.18 -3.12
C TYR A 118 -9.10 -1.28 -2.27
N LYS A 119 -8.20 -0.54 -2.90
CA LYS A 119 -7.35 0.45 -2.22
C LYS A 119 -8.11 1.73 -1.84
N GLY A 120 -9.34 1.91 -2.33
CA GLY A 120 -10.18 3.08 -2.07
C GLY A 120 -9.65 4.38 -2.64
N LEU A 121 -8.94 4.31 -3.76
CA LEU A 121 -8.25 5.44 -4.38
C LEU A 121 -8.89 5.92 -5.69
N LEU A 122 -10.01 5.34 -6.11
CA LEU A 122 -10.62 5.66 -7.39
C LEU A 122 -10.97 7.15 -7.53
N ALA A 123 -11.59 7.74 -6.51
CA ALA A 123 -11.99 9.15 -6.54
C ALA A 123 -10.79 10.11 -6.53
N ASP A 124 -9.67 9.69 -6.01
CA ASP A 124 -8.49 10.54 -5.80
C ASP A 124 -7.36 10.26 -6.81
N ARG A 125 -7.51 9.24 -7.68
CA ARG A 125 -6.46 8.80 -8.61
C ARG A 125 -5.88 9.94 -9.44
N ALA A 126 -6.73 10.74 -10.07
CA ALA A 126 -6.30 11.85 -10.94
C ALA A 126 -5.47 12.88 -10.17
N GLN A 127 -5.93 13.28 -8.99
CA GLN A 127 -5.25 14.26 -8.15
C GLN A 127 -3.95 13.70 -7.56
N LEU A 128 -3.91 12.43 -7.21
CA LEU A 128 -2.69 11.75 -6.79
C LEU A 128 -1.63 11.71 -7.88
N LEU A 129 -2.03 11.38 -9.10
CA LEU A 129 -1.12 11.35 -10.27
C LEU A 129 -0.60 12.74 -10.59
N GLU A 130 -1.45 13.76 -10.55
CA GLU A 130 -1.06 15.16 -10.76
C GLU A 130 -0.06 15.63 -9.70
N THR A 131 -0.31 15.32 -8.42
CA THR A 131 0.58 15.66 -7.31
C THR A 131 1.95 14.99 -7.47
N LEU A 132 1.99 13.72 -7.84
CA LEU A 132 3.23 12.99 -8.06
C LEU A 132 4.01 13.52 -9.27
N ALA A 133 3.31 13.91 -10.34
CA ALA A 133 3.94 14.52 -11.51
C ALA A 133 4.58 15.88 -11.17
N ALA A 134 3.87 16.72 -10.42
CA ALA A 134 4.39 18.00 -9.96
C ALA A 134 5.61 17.81 -9.04
N MET A 135 5.60 16.81 -8.18
CA MET A 135 6.71 16.47 -7.29
C MET A 135 7.95 16.03 -8.07
N ALA A 136 7.77 15.27 -9.15
CA ALA A 136 8.86 14.81 -9.99
C ALA A 136 9.54 15.95 -10.75
N SER A 137 8.77 16.96 -11.17
CA SER A 137 9.24 18.10 -11.96
C SER A 137 9.73 19.27 -11.13
N SER A 138 9.36 19.36 -9.84
CA SER A 138 9.83 20.40 -8.91
C SER A 138 11.27 20.14 -8.47
N GLY A 139 12.18 20.06 -9.42
CA GLY A 139 13.59 19.90 -9.15
C GLY A 139 14.35 21.18 -9.38
N VAL A 140 15.10 21.55 -8.46
CA VAL A 140 16.30 22.37 -8.72
C VAL A 140 17.48 21.51 -8.61
#